data_7cfcbf514aa859122a4eb0793e78c33d
#
_entry.id   7cfcbf514aa859122a4eb0793e78c33d
#
_cell.length_a   1.000
_cell.length_b   1.000
_cell.length_c   1.000
_cell.angle_alpha   90.00
_cell.angle_beta   90.00
_cell.angle_gamma   90.00
#
_symmetry.space_group_name_H-M   'P 1'
#
loop_
_entity.id
_entity.type
_entity.pdbx_description
1 polymer ?
#
loop_
_entity_poly.entity_id
_entity_poly.type
_entity_poly.pdbx_seq_one_letter_code
_entity_poly.pdbx_strand_id
1 'polypeptide(L)'
;EYGNAVMNAAQLAVDEINAAGGINGYKVEFMSADDMGDAQKAVNAYNDLKDKGMQILMGTVTSTPCMTVAENTHDDNMFMLTPSGSAVECVKYDNAFRVCFSDPNQGIASADYIADQKLGTKIAVIYDSSNAYSAGIYEKFKSEAAAKNLTLVSETAFTKDSNKDFTVQLQQAKSAGADLLFLPIYYNEASLILSQANKMGYAPKMFGVDGMDGILKVKNFDTKLAEGVV
;
A
#
# COMPACT_ATOMS: atom_id res chain seq x y z
N GLU A 1 -6.19 9.04 2.78
CA GLU A 1 -5.16 10.08 2.89
C GLU A 1 -4.26 10.12 1.66
N TYR A 2 -3.79 8.99 1.13
CA TYR A 2 -2.93 8.91 -0.07
C TYR A 2 -3.56 9.60 -1.29
N GLY A 3 -4.84 9.34 -1.57
CA GLY A 3 -5.55 9.93 -2.71
C GLY A 3 -5.54 11.46 -2.69
N ASN A 4 -5.75 12.06 -1.52
CA ASN A 4 -5.70 13.52 -1.37
C ASN A 4 -4.31 14.09 -1.64
N ALA A 5 -3.25 13.40 -1.20
CA ALA A 5 -1.88 13.83 -1.45
C ALA A 5 -1.56 13.79 -2.95
N VAL A 6 -1.93 12.70 -3.62
CA VAL A 6 -1.76 12.55 -5.08
C VAL A 6 -2.56 13.60 -5.85
N MET A 7 -3.84 13.79 -5.51
CA MET A 7 -4.69 14.80 -6.15
C MET A 7 -4.10 16.21 -6.02
N ASN A 8 -3.67 16.59 -4.80
CA ASN A 8 -3.09 17.91 -4.57
C ASN A 8 -1.78 18.11 -5.35
N ALA A 9 -0.92 17.09 -5.41
CA ALA A 9 0.32 17.15 -6.18
C ALA A 9 0.07 17.26 -7.69
N ALA A 10 -0.91 16.51 -8.19
CA ALA A 10 -1.32 16.59 -9.59
C ALA A 10 -1.88 17.97 -9.97
N GLN A 11 -2.75 18.53 -9.12
CA GLN A 11 -3.30 19.89 -9.34
C GLN A 11 -2.17 20.91 -9.36
N LEU A 12 -1.22 20.84 -8.42
CA LEU A 12 -0.08 21.75 -8.39
C LEU A 12 0.75 21.64 -9.68
N ALA A 13 1.04 20.44 -10.15
CA ALA A 13 1.79 20.23 -11.39
C ALA A 13 1.04 20.80 -12.60
N VAL A 14 -0.27 20.61 -12.68
CA VAL A 14 -1.11 21.15 -13.75
C VAL A 14 -1.12 22.68 -13.70
N ASP A 15 -1.21 23.28 -12.52
CA ASP A 15 -1.19 24.74 -12.36
C ASP A 15 0.16 25.32 -12.83
N GLU A 16 1.28 24.70 -12.48
CA GLU A 16 2.61 25.09 -12.93
C GLU A 16 2.78 24.94 -14.45
N ILE A 17 2.37 23.82 -15.02
CA ILE A 17 2.39 23.59 -16.49
C ILE A 17 1.57 24.66 -17.20
N ASN A 18 0.37 24.94 -16.70
CA ASN A 18 -0.53 25.91 -17.28
C ASN A 18 -0.01 27.35 -17.14
N ALA A 19 0.64 27.67 -16.04
CA ALA A 19 1.28 29.01 -15.86
C ALA A 19 2.46 29.20 -16.82
N ALA A 20 3.20 28.12 -17.13
CA ALA A 20 4.29 28.09 -18.09
C ALA A 20 3.83 28.14 -19.57
N GLY A 21 2.53 28.18 -19.86
CA GLY A 21 1.98 28.23 -21.21
C GLY A 21 1.30 26.97 -21.71
N GLY A 22 1.24 25.93 -20.87
CA GLY A 22 0.66 24.64 -21.22
C GLY A 22 1.63 23.73 -21.98
N ILE A 23 1.11 22.68 -22.58
CA ILE A 23 1.86 21.72 -23.40
C ILE A 23 1.61 22.06 -24.88
N ASN A 24 2.64 22.42 -25.61
CA ASN A 24 2.54 22.90 -27.01
C ASN A 24 1.52 24.02 -27.20
N GLY A 25 1.35 24.91 -26.21
CA GLY A 25 0.38 26.02 -26.23
C GLY A 25 -1.03 25.65 -25.78
N TYR A 26 -1.30 24.40 -25.48
CA TYR A 26 -2.59 23.93 -24.96
C TYR A 26 -2.59 23.85 -23.45
N LYS A 27 -3.67 24.31 -22.81
CA LYS A 27 -3.85 24.16 -21.37
C LYS A 27 -4.24 22.72 -21.04
N VAL A 28 -3.72 22.23 -19.91
CA VAL A 28 -4.12 20.96 -19.32
C VAL A 28 -5.38 21.18 -18.49
N GLU A 29 -6.43 20.43 -18.75
CA GLU A 29 -7.62 20.37 -17.90
C GLU A 29 -7.46 19.19 -16.92
N PHE A 30 -7.68 19.45 -15.63
CA PHE A 30 -7.57 18.44 -14.58
C PHE A 30 -8.96 18.06 -14.06
N MET A 31 -9.23 16.77 -14.08
CA MET A 31 -10.44 16.17 -13.50
C MET A 31 -10.04 15.15 -12.47
N SER A 32 -10.81 15.01 -11.38
CA SER A 32 -10.55 14.01 -10.34
C SER A 32 -11.83 13.32 -9.89
N ALA A 33 -11.68 12.08 -9.46
CA ALA A 33 -12.74 11.29 -8.84
C ALA A 33 -12.14 10.43 -7.73
N ASP A 34 -12.94 10.12 -6.71
CA ASP A 34 -12.53 9.27 -5.58
C ASP A 34 -13.05 7.85 -5.80
N ASP A 35 -12.14 6.88 -5.89
CA ASP A 35 -12.45 5.46 -6.03
C ASP A 35 -12.74 4.79 -4.68
N MET A 36 -12.51 5.48 -3.58
CA MET A 36 -12.69 4.99 -2.20
C MET A 36 -11.92 3.69 -1.89
N GLY A 37 -10.86 3.40 -2.63
CA GLY A 37 -10.07 2.16 -2.52
C GLY A 37 -10.83 0.89 -2.95
N ASP A 38 -11.91 1.04 -3.72
CA ASP A 38 -12.79 -0.04 -4.16
C ASP A 38 -12.69 -0.26 -5.67
N ALA A 39 -12.48 -1.52 -6.09
CA ALA A 39 -12.28 -1.88 -7.48
C ALA A 39 -13.47 -1.47 -8.39
N GLN A 40 -14.70 -1.72 -7.94
CA GLN A 40 -15.88 -1.41 -8.76
C GLN A 40 -16.13 0.10 -8.86
N LYS A 41 -15.90 0.83 -7.77
CA LYS A 41 -16.02 2.29 -7.78
C LYS A 41 -14.94 2.92 -8.66
N ALA A 42 -13.73 2.35 -8.68
CA ALA A 42 -12.67 2.81 -9.56
C ALA A 42 -13.04 2.68 -11.04
N VAL A 43 -13.64 1.55 -11.45
CA VAL A 43 -14.14 1.36 -12.81
C VAL A 43 -15.24 2.38 -13.14
N ASN A 44 -16.16 2.61 -12.21
CA ASN A 44 -17.24 3.59 -12.41
C ASN A 44 -16.66 5.02 -12.55
N ALA A 45 -15.70 5.39 -11.69
CA ALA A 45 -15.01 6.68 -11.74
C ALA A 45 -14.22 6.84 -13.05
N TYR A 46 -13.51 5.81 -13.49
CA TYR A 46 -12.80 5.79 -14.77
C TYR A 46 -13.75 6.05 -15.95
N ASN A 47 -14.85 5.32 -16.01
CA ASN A 47 -15.84 5.48 -17.10
C ASN A 47 -16.46 6.87 -17.09
N ASP A 48 -16.81 7.40 -15.91
CA ASP A 48 -17.37 8.76 -15.78
C ASP A 48 -16.39 9.85 -16.25
N LEU A 49 -15.10 9.70 -15.92
CA LEU A 49 -14.06 10.61 -16.40
C LEU A 49 -13.81 10.47 -17.91
N LYS A 50 -13.83 9.25 -18.44
CA LYS A 50 -13.71 8.97 -19.88
C LYS A 50 -14.86 9.61 -20.66
N ASP A 51 -16.09 9.48 -20.18
CA ASP A 51 -17.28 10.08 -20.81
C ASP A 51 -17.24 11.62 -20.79
N LYS A 52 -16.51 12.21 -19.84
CA LYS A 52 -16.22 13.64 -19.78
C LYS A 52 -15.05 14.09 -20.67
N GLY A 53 -14.43 13.17 -21.40
CA GLY A 53 -13.37 13.45 -22.37
C GLY A 53 -11.95 13.30 -21.84
N MET A 54 -11.75 12.57 -20.74
CA MET A 54 -10.40 12.23 -20.26
C MET A 54 -9.57 11.54 -21.34
N GLN A 55 -8.33 12.00 -21.55
CA GLN A 55 -7.41 11.48 -22.58
C GLN A 55 -6.21 10.74 -21.97
N ILE A 56 -5.88 11.00 -20.72
CA ILE A 56 -4.77 10.41 -19.98
C ILE A 56 -5.25 10.17 -18.57
N LEU A 57 -5.05 8.95 -18.07
CA LEU A 57 -5.32 8.60 -16.68
C LEU A 57 -4.05 8.72 -15.85
N MET A 58 -4.05 9.58 -14.82
CA MET A 58 -3.11 9.51 -13.71
C MET A 58 -3.83 8.90 -12.50
N GLY A 59 -3.58 7.65 -12.26
CA GLY A 59 -4.30 6.87 -11.23
C GLY A 59 -4.24 5.38 -11.56
N THR A 60 -4.81 4.51 -10.77
CA THR A 60 -5.34 4.83 -9.43
C THR A 60 -4.25 4.78 -8.37
N VAL A 61 -4.56 5.13 -7.13
CA VAL A 61 -3.57 5.30 -6.05
C VAL A 61 -3.20 3.99 -5.37
N THR A 62 -4.18 3.11 -5.13
CA THR A 62 -3.98 1.83 -4.43
C THR A 62 -4.06 0.64 -5.39
N SER A 63 -3.39 -0.47 -5.04
CA SER A 63 -3.14 -1.59 -5.96
C SER A 63 -4.40 -2.29 -6.47
N THR A 64 -5.36 -2.63 -5.61
CA THR A 64 -6.56 -3.36 -6.04
C THR A 64 -7.40 -2.59 -7.07
N PRO A 65 -7.76 -1.30 -6.86
CA PRO A 65 -8.36 -0.48 -7.91
C PRO A 65 -7.50 -0.36 -9.17
N CYS A 66 -6.17 -0.22 -8.99
CA CYS A 66 -5.24 -0.03 -10.09
C CYS A 66 -5.21 -1.21 -11.06
N MET A 67 -5.14 -2.43 -10.53
CA MET A 67 -5.18 -3.65 -11.33
C MET A 67 -6.45 -3.75 -12.16
N THR A 68 -7.60 -3.41 -11.57
CA THR A 68 -8.90 -3.49 -12.24
C THR A 68 -9.02 -2.42 -13.33
N VAL A 69 -8.62 -1.18 -13.04
CA VAL A 69 -8.69 -0.08 -14.03
C VAL A 69 -7.66 -0.27 -15.15
N ALA A 70 -6.50 -0.90 -14.88
CA ALA A 70 -5.51 -1.20 -15.92
C ALA A 70 -6.08 -2.07 -17.05
N GLU A 71 -6.99 -3.00 -16.75
CA GLU A 71 -7.70 -3.78 -17.77
C GLU A 71 -8.58 -2.89 -18.66
N ASN A 72 -9.38 -2.00 -18.05
CA ASN A 72 -10.23 -1.09 -18.78
C ASN A 72 -9.42 -0.10 -19.64
N THR A 73 -8.30 0.43 -19.12
CA THR A 73 -7.44 1.33 -19.89
C THR A 73 -6.77 0.62 -21.08
N HIS A 74 -6.44 -0.66 -20.91
CA HIS A 74 -5.91 -1.47 -22.01
C HIS A 74 -6.93 -1.65 -23.14
N ASP A 75 -8.15 -2.04 -22.79
CA ASP A 75 -9.25 -2.24 -23.75
C ASP A 75 -9.59 -0.94 -24.50
N ASP A 76 -9.50 0.19 -23.83
CA ASP A 76 -9.74 1.52 -24.40
C ASP A 76 -8.50 2.13 -25.08
N ASN A 77 -7.35 1.47 -25.05
CA ASN A 77 -6.06 2.02 -25.49
C ASN A 77 -5.74 3.39 -24.85
N MET A 78 -6.09 3.55 -23.57
CA MET A 78 -5.90 4.77 -22.77
C MET A 78 -4.55 4.73 -22.07
N PHE A 79 -3.71 5.76 -22.23
CA PHE A 79 -2.47 5.87 -21.45
C PHE A 79 -2.78 5.97 -19.95
N MET A 80 -2.11 5.16 -19.16
CA MET A 80 -2.25 5.10 -17.71
C MET A 80 -0.89 5.26 -17.01
N LEU A 81 -0.84 6.16 -16.04
CA LEU A 81 0.30 6.32 -15.14
C LEU A 81 -0.18 6.24 -13.70
N THR A 82 0.15 5.16 -12.99
CA THR A 82 -0.13 5.10 -11.55
C THR A 82 1.01 5.73 -10.75
N PRO A 83 0.72 6.64 -9.81
CA PRO A 83 1.74 7.22 -8.95
C PRO A 83 2.24 6.23 -7.89
N SER A 84 1.39 5.34 -7.38
CA SER A 84 1.63 4.54 -6.19
C SER A 84 1.04 3.13 -6.20
N GLY A 85 0.35 2.71 -7.26
CA GLY A 85 -0.12 1.32 -7.40
C GLY A 85 1.06 0.35 -7.55
N SER A 86 1.45 -0.32 -6.48
CA SER A 86 2.71 -1.07 -6.37
C SER A 86 2.60 -2.54 -6.76
N ALA A 87 1.40 -3.12 -6.86
CA ALA A 87 1.23 -4.48 -7.36
C ALA A 87 1.75 -4.62 -8.80
N VAL A 88 2.33 -5.78 -9.11
CA VAL A 88 2.94 -6.03 -10.41
C VAL A 88 1.92 -5.89 -11.54
N GLU A 89 0.71 -6.33 -11.31
CA GLU A 89 -0.39 -6.33 -12.25
C GLU A 89 -0.89 -4.94 -12.62
N CYS A 90 -0.56 -3.89 -11.84
CA CYS A 90 -0.89 -2.51 -12.17
C CYS A 90 -0.30 -2.06 -13.52
N VAL A 91 0.82 -2.65 -13.92
CA VAL A 91 1.55 -2.30 -15.14
C VAL A 91 1.82 -3.53 -16.03
N LYS A 92 0.89 -4.49 -16.03
CA LYS A 92 1.00 -5.68 -16.86
C LYS A 92 0.78 -5.41 -18.36
N TYR A 93 0.16 -4.29 -18.69
CA TYR A 93 -0.14 -3.88 -20.07
C TYR A 93 0.82 -2.80 -20.54
N ASP A 94 1.04 -2.72 -21.84
CA ASP A 94 2.01 -1.83 -22.48
C ASP A 94 1.61 -0.34 -22.50
N ASN A 95 0.34 -0.05 -22.20
CA ASN A 95 -0.20 1.29 -22.03
C ASN A 95 -0.14 1.81 -20.58
N ALA A 96 0.28 0.96 -19.62
CA ALA A 96 0.26 1.27 -18.19
C ALA A 96 1.68 1.38 -17.62
N PHE A 97 1.95 2.49 -16.94
CA PHE A 97 3.24 2.85 -16.36
C PHE A 97 3.10 3.15 -14.86
N ARG A 98 4.21 3.07 -14.14
CA ARG A 98 4.28 3.29 -12.70
C ARG A 98 5.47 4.16 -12.32
N VAL A 99 5.27 5.03 -11.31
CA VAL A 99 6.35 5.87 -10.75
C VAL A 99 7.02 5.18 -9.56
N CYS A 100 6.25 4.54 -8.67
CA CYS A 100 6.77 3.92 -7.45
C CYS A 100 7.48 2.57 -7.71
N PHE A 101 8.06 2.01 -6.66
CA PHE A 101 8.59 0.64 -6.63
C PHE A 101 7.45 -0.41 -6.67
N SER A 102 7.81 -1.69 -6.69
CA SER A 102 6.85 -2.80 -6.69
C SER A 102 6.77 -3.53 -5.35
N ASP A 103 5.62 -4.19 -5.09
CA ASP A 103 5.43 -5.03 -3.90
C ASP A 103 6.52 -6.11 -3.74
N PRO A 104 6.94 -6.85 -4.80
CA PRO A 104 8.08 -7.75 -4.71
C PRO A 104 9.34 -7.09 -4.19
N ASN A 105 9.66 -5.89 -4.65
CA ASN A 105 10.86 -5.17 -4.20
C ASN A 105 10.77 -4.78 -2.72
N GLN A 106 9.59 -4.36 -2.23
CA GLN A 106 9.38 -4.08 -0.81
C GLN A 106 9.56 -5.34 0.04
N GLY A 107 8.96 -6.45 -0.36
CA GLY A 107 9.07 -7.72 0.35
C GLY A 107 10.52 -8.19 0.47
N ILE A 108 11.27 -8.17 -0.63
CA ILE A 108 12.69 -8.53 -0.68
C ILE A 108 13.51 -7.57 0.21
N ALA A 109 13.39 -6.26 -0.02
CA ALA A 109 14.17 -5.26 0.71
C ALA A 109 13.89 -5.31 2.23
N SER A 110 12.65 -5.60 2.63
CA SER A 110 12.30 -5.76 4.05
C SER A 110 13.01 -6.95 4.69
N ALA A 111 13.03 -8.11 4.01
CA ALA A 111 13.74 -9.29 4.52
C ALA A 111 15.25 -9.07 4.58
N ASP A 112 15.81 -8.48 3.54
CA ASP A 112 17.24 -8.11 3.48
C ASP A 112 17.61 -7.19 4.65
N TYR A 113 16.85 -6.11 4.83
CA TYR A 113 17.12 -5.14 5.87
C TYR A 113 17.00 -5.73 7.28
N ILE A 114 15.96 -6.55 7.54
CA ILE A 114 15.79 -7.24 8.82
C ILE A 114 16.99 -8.15 9.10
N ALA A 115 17.47 -8.90 8.10
CA ALA A 115 18.61 -9.79 8.24
C ALA A 115 19.92 -9.02 8.45
N ASP A 116 20.20 -8.04 7.62
CA ASP A 116 21.46 -7.26 7.62
C ASP A 116 21.60 -6.44 8.91
N GLN A 117 20.51 -5.83 9.37
CA GLN A 117 20.48 -5.05 10.61
C GLN A 117 20.24 -5.91 11.86
N LYS A 118 20.03 -7.22 11.70
CA LYS A 118 19.76 -8.17 12.80
C LYS A 118 18.63 -7.69 13.71
N LEU A 119 17.54 -7.23 13.10
CA LEU A 119 16.43 -6.62 13.81
C LEU A 119 15.59 -7.61 14.61
N GLY A 120 15.55 -8.87 14.19
CA GLY A 120 14.84 -9.96 14.84
C GLY A 120 15.29 -11.30 14.28
N THR A 121 14.99 -12.37 15.02
CA THR A 121 15.31 -13.76 14.64
C THR A 121 14.09 -14.63 14.52
N LYS A 122 13.01 -14.30 15.24
CA LYS A 122 11.73 -14.99 15.23
C LYS A 122 10.65 -14.01 14.77
N ILE A 123 10.28 -14.11 13.52
CA ILE A 123 9.41 -13.14 12.88
C ILE A 123 7.99 -13.66 12.85
N ALA A 124 7.03 -12.85 13.31
CA ALA A 124 5.63 -13.05 13.01
C ALA A 124 5.19 -12.09 11.89
N VAL A 125 4.25 -12.54 11.07
CA VAL A 125 3.65 -11.73 10.02
C VAL A 125 2.14 -11.65 10.24
N ILE A 126 1.59 -10.44 10.11
CA ILE A 126 0.14 -10.20 10.03
C ILE A 126 -0.12 -9.42 8.74
N TYR A 127 -0.89 -9.99 7.81
CA TYR A 127 -1.14 -9.40 6.50
C TYR A 127 -2.61 -9.48 6.09
N ASP A 128 -3.01 -8.64 5.16
CA ASP A 128 -4.36 -8.67 4.57
C ASP A 128 -4.37 -9.57 3.33
N SER A 129 -4.96 -10.76 3.45
CA SER A 129 -5.05 -11.71 2.34
C SER A 129 -6.08 -11.32 1.27
N SER A 130 -6.94 -10.34 1.56
CA SER A 130 -7.91 -9.82 0.60
C SER A 130 -7.39 -8.63 -0.21
N ASN A 131 -6.17 -8.17 0.06
CA ASN A 131 -5.56 -7.02 -0.57
C ASN A 131 -4.30 -7.41 -1.35
N ALA A 132 -4.28 -7.11 -2.65
CA ALA A 132 -3.18 -7.48 -3.55
C ALA A 132 -1.82 -6.91 -3.11
N TYR A 133 -1.79 -5.67 -2.63
CA TYR A 133 -0.60 -5.02 -2.08
C TYR A 133 -0.02 -5.82 -0.92
N SER A 134 -0.82 -6.07 0.11
CA SER A 134 -0.38 -6.75 1.33
C SER A 134 0.07 -8.19 1.06
N ALA A 135 -0.71 -8.94 0.26
CA ALA A 135 -0.39 -10.31 -0.12
C ALA A 135 0.88 -10.38 -0.99
N GLY A 136 1.04 -9.46 -1.95
CA GLY A 136 2.20 -9.42 -2.84
C GLY A 136 3.52 -9.15 -2.10
N ILE A 137 3.51 -8.23 -1.14
CA ILE A 137 4.67 -7.97 -0.27
C ILE A 137 4.97 -9.21 0.59
N TYR A 138 3.94 -9.76 1.25
CA TYR A 138 4.11 -10.93 2.12
C TYR A 138 4.71 -12.13 1.39
N GLU A 139 4.22 -12.47 0.20
CA GLU A 139 4.72 -13.62 -0.56
C GLU A 139 6.22 -13.49 -0.86
N LYS A 140 6.67 -12.32 -1.26
CA LYS A 140 8.09 -12.08 -1.56
C LYS A 140 8.94 -11.97 -0.31
N PHE A 141 8.43 -11.32 0.73
CA PHE A 141 9.07 -11.33 2.03
C PHE A 141 9.31 -12.76 2.53
N LYS A 142 8.30 -13.64 2.46
CA LYS A 142 8.39 -15.04 2.89
C LYS A 142 9.48 -15.80 2.14
N SER A 143 9.54 -15.65 0.82
CA SER A 143 10.55 -16.34 0.00
C SER A 143 11.95 -15.83 0.32
N GLU A 144 12.14 -14.51 0.47
CA GLU A 144 13.43 -13.91 0.77
C GLU A 144 13.86 -14.18 2.22
N ALA A 145 12.93 -14.13 3.17
CA ALA A 145 13.20 -14.49 4.56
C ALA A 145 13.80 -15.92 4.69
N ALA A 146 13.28 -16.87 3.91
CA ALA A 146 13.85 -18.22 3.85
C ALA A 146 15.28 -18.22 3.29
N ALA A 147 15.54 -17.44 2.23
CA ALA A 147 16.88 -17.31 1.65
C ALA A 147 17.88 -16.66 2.62
N LYS A 148 17.42 -15.75 3.47
CA LYS A 148 18.23 -15.08 4.51
C LYS A 148 18.30 -15.83 5.85
N ASN A 149 17.73 -17.04 5.94
CA ASN A 149 17.65 -17.84 7.17
C ASN A 149 16.92 -17.13 8.33
N LEU A 150 15.97 -16.27 8.01
CA LEU A 150 15.05 -15.69 8.99
C LEU A 150 13.96 -16.74 9.31
N THR A 151 13.59 -16.86 10.58
CA THR A 151 12.57 -17.85 11.00
C THR A 151 11.21 -17.18 11.11
N LEU A 152 10.27 -17.58 10.26
CA LEU A 152 8.86 -17.19 10.39
C LEU A 152 8.18 -18.12 11.39
N VAL A 153 7.89 -17.63 12.60
CA VAL A 153 7.30 -18.43 13.69
C VAL A 153 5.79 -18.34 13.74
N SER A 154 5.19 -17.33 13.11
CA SER A 154 3.74 -17.15 13.01
C SER A 154 3.42 -16.38 11.73
N GLU A 155 2.51 -16.89 10.93
CA GLU A 155 2.03 -16.28 9.72
C GLU A 155 0.49 -16.26 9.77
N THR A 156 -0.09 -15.07 9.92
CA THR A 156 -1.53 -14.92 10.12
C THR A 156 -2.09 -13.87 9.18
N ALA A 157 -3.31 -14.13 8.71
CA ALA A 157 -4.01 -13.23 7.82
C ALA A 157 -5.26 -12.63 8.48
N PHE A 158 -5.71 -11.54 7.91
CA PHE A 158 -7.05 -11.00 8.05
C PHE A 158 -7.62 -10.63 6.68
N THR A 159 -8.85 -10.18 6.63
CA THR A 159 -9.50 -9.66 5.43
C THR A 159 -10.16 -8.33 5.74
N LYS A 160 -10.61 -7.60 4.72
CA LYS A 160 -11.37 -6.34 4.90
C LYS A 160 -12.59 -6.48 5.82
N ASP A 161 -13.16 -7.69 5.95
CA ASP A 161 -14.32 -7.95 6.80
C ASP A 161 -13.95 -8.28 8.25
N SER A 162 -12.65 -8.50 8.54
CA SER A 162 -12.12 -8.88 9.86
C SER A 162 -10.96 -7.98 10.32
N ASN A 163 -10.94 -6.72 9.89
CA ASN A 163 -9.84 -5.78 10.09
C ASN A 163 -9.98 -4.84 11.30
N LYS A 164 -10.65 -5.28 12.36
CA LYS A 164 -10.87 -4.45 13.58
C LYS A 164 -10.27 -5.04 14.84
N ASP A 165 -10.25 -6.36 14.95
CA ASP A 165 -9.72 -7.07 16.11
C ASP A 165 -8.64 -8.05 15.67
N PHE A 166 -7.42 -7.81 16.15
CA PHE A 166 -6.22 -8.57 15.87
C PHE A 166 -5.72 -9.38 17.08
N THR A 167 -6.57 -9.50 18.11
CA THR A 167 -6.20 -10.18 19.36
C THR A 167 -5.72 -11.61 19.13
N VAL A 168 -6.38 -12.35 18.23
CA VAL A 168 -6.00 -13.74 17.91
C VAL A 168 -4.62 -13.80 17.24
N GLN A 169 -4.39 -12.97 16.23
CA GLN A 169 -3.11 -12.91 15.50
C GLN A 169 -1.96 -12.50 16.43
N LEU A 170 -2.19 -11.48 17.26
CA LEU A 170 -1.21 -11.03 18.25
C LEU A 170 -0.93 -12.09 19.32
N GLN A 171 -1.96 -12.81 19.79
CA GLN A 171 -1.77 -13.90 20.75
C GLN A 171 -0.97 -15.05 20.15
N GLN A 172 -1.19 -15.39 18.89
CA GLN A 172 -0.41 -16.41 18.17
C GLN A 172 1.05 -15.98 18.02
N ALA A 173 1.31 -14.74 17.57
CA ALA A 173 2.65 -14.20 17.47
C ALA A 173 3.39 -14.21 18.82
N LYS A 174 2.73 -13.75 19.88
CA LYS A 174 3.26 -13.72 21.24
C LYS A 174 3.57 -15.14 21.77
N SER A 175 2.66 -16.08 21.57
CA SER A 175 2.83 -17.47 22.01
C SER A 175 3.92 -18.21 21.26
N ALA A 176 4.14 -17.87 20.00
CA ALA A 176 5.25 -18.37 19.18
C ALA A 176 6.61 -17.75 19.54
N GLY A 177 6.61 -16.74 20.43
CA GLY A 177 7.81 -16.07 20.90
C GLY A 177 8.45 -15.17 19.83
N ALA A 178 7.62 -14.56 18.98
CA ALA A 178 8.11 -13.62 17.96
C ALA A 178 8.75 -12.39 18.63
N ASP A 179 9.95 -12.04 18.19
CA ASP A 179 10.71 -10.87 18.62
C ASP A 179 10.56 -9.69 17.64
N LEU A 180 10.08 -9.97 16.42
CA LEU A 180 9.74 -8.97 15.42
C LEU A 180 8.37 -9.29 14.81
N LEU A 181 7.56 -8.25 14.60
CA LEU A 181 6.27 -8.33 13.91
C LEU A 181 6.35 -7.54 12.60
N PHE A 182 6.29 -8.24 11.48
CA PHE A 182 6.26 -7.66 10.15
C PHE A 182 4.82 -7.40 9.72
N LEU A 183 4.54 -6.16 9.30
CA LEU A 183 3.21 -5.65 9.02
C LEU A 183 3.16 -5.04 7.60
N PRO A 184 3.05 -5.87 6.53
CA PRO A 184 2.89 -5.37 5.16
C PRO A 184 1.44 -4.94 4.93
N ILE A 185 1.00 -3.89 5.60
CA ILE A 185 -0.40 -3.43 5.66
C ILE A 185 -0.49 -1.91 5.66
N TYR A 186 -1.71 -1.39 5.52
CA TYR A 186 -1.96 0.04 5.58
C TYR A 186 -2.05 0.57 7.03
N TYR A 187 -1.87 1.88 7.16
CA TYR A 187 -1.75 2.59 8.44
C TYR A 187 -2.94 2.45 9.39
N ASN A 188 -4.17 2.28 8.88
CA ASN A 188 -5.35 2.11 9.74
C ASN A 188 -5.28 0.82 10.56
N GLU A 189 -5.07 -0.31 9.90
CA GLU A 189 -4.93 -1.62 10.53
C GLU A 189 -3.67 -1.67 11.40
N ALA A 190 -2.56 -1.10 10.91
CA ALA A 190 -1.32 -1.00 11.68
C ALA A 190 -1.54 -0.25 13.00
N SER A 191 -2.25 0.88 13.00
CA SER A 191 -2.56 1.64 14.22
C SER A 191 -3.36 0.83 15.25
N LEU A 192 -4.29 0.00 14.78
CA LEU A 192 -5.06 -0.90 15.62
C LEU A 192 -4.20 -2.02 16.20
N ILE A 193 -3.32 -2.62 15.38
CA ILE A 193 -2.39 -3.67 15.81
C ILE A 193 -1.44 -3.14 16.88
N LEU A 194 -0.82 -1.97 16.67
CA LEU A 194 0.06 -1.34 17.66
C LEU A 194 -0.68 -1.09 18.98
N SER A 195 -1.91 -0.54 18.89
CA SER A 195 -2.74 -0.25 20.07
C SER A 195 -3.13 -1.52 20.83
N GLN A 196 -3.49 -2.59 20.12
CA GLN A 196 -3.90 -3.85 20.73
C GLN A 196 -2.70 -4.61 21.31
N ALA A 197 -1.56 -4.62 20.62
CA ALA A 197 -0.31 -5.20 21.14
C ALA A 197 0.10 -4.53 22.47
N ASN A 198 0.04 -3.20 22.53
CA ASN A 198 0.33 -2.45 23.76
C ASN A 198 -0.62 -2.84 24.91
N LYS A 199 -1.93 -2.93 24.65
CA LYS A 199 -2.92 -3.36 25.66
C LYS A 199 -2.67 -4.78 26.17
N MET A 200 -2.10 -5.65 25.32
CA MET A 200 -1.76 -7.04 25.68
C MET A 200 -0.39 -7.16 26.38
N GLY A 201 0.32 -6.06 26.59
CA GLY A 201 1.70 -6.09 27.08
C GLY A 201 2.62 -6.90 26.17
N TYR A 202 2.43 -6.80 24.86
CA TYR A 202 3.26 -7.44 23.84
C TYR A 202 4.00 -6.35 23.05
N ALA A 203 5.31 -6.33 23.20
CA ALA A 203 6.17 -5.28 22.63
C ALA A 203 7.32 -5.88 21.79
N PRO A 204 7.01 -6.59 20.70
CA PRO A 204 8.02 -7.01 19.73
C PRO A 204 8.53 -5.77 18.99
N LYS A 205 9.66 -5.89 18.29
CA LYS A 205 10.02 -4.86 17.31
C LYS A 205 8.97 -4.86 16.20
N MET A 206 8.43 -3.68 15.88
CA MET A 206 7.46 -3.51 14.80
C MET A 206 8.17 -3.08 13.53
N PHE A 207 7.87 -3.73 12.42
CA PHE A 207 8.44 -3.42 11.11
C PHE A 207 7.29 -3.27 10.11
N GLY A 208 7.22 -2.10 9.49
CA GLY A 208 6.20 -1.77 8.51
C GLY A 208 6.76 -1.64 7.10
N VAL A 209 5.92 -1.13 6.23
CA VAL A 209 6.23 -0.83 4.82
C VAL A 209 5.67 0.56 4.49
N ASP A 210 5.79 1.03 3.25
CA ASP A 210 5.31 2.35 2.84
C ASP A 210 3.83 2.61 3.17
N GLY A 211 3.01 1.58 3.20
CA GLY A 211 1.60 1.66 3.59
C GLY A 211 1.34 2.13 5.02
N MET A 212 2.37 2.24 5.86
CA MET A 212 2.27 2.85 7.18
C MET A 212 2.32 4.39 7.16
N ASP A 213 2.69 4.99 6.04
CA ASP A 213 2.67 6.46 5.94
C ASP A 213 1.26 7.01 6.23
N GLY A 214 1.19 8.00 7.10
CA GLY A 214 -0.09 8.54 7.59
C GLY A 214 -0.51 8.02 8.96
N ILE A 215 0.14 7.01 9.55
CA ILE A 215 -0.24 6.43 10.85
C ILE A 215 -0.32 7.49 11.97
N LEU A 216 0.57 8.49 11.94
CA LEU A 216 0.59 9.57 12.95
C LEU A 216 -0.64 10.51 12.87
N LYS A 217 -1.40 10.45 11.78
CA LYS A 217 -2.61 11.25 11.57
C LYS A 217 -3.90 10.48 11.86
N VAL A 218 -3.81 9.22 12.24
CA VAL A 218 -4.99 8.40 12.58
C VAL A 218 -5.68 8.99 13.79
N LYS A 219 -6.98 9.24 13.67
CA LYS A 219 -7.78 9.83 14.73
C LYS A 219 -7.77 8.93 15.98
N ASN A 220 -7.48 9.52 17.13
CA ASN A 220 -7.39 8.87 18.44
C ASN A 220 -6.27 7.81 18.56
N PHE A 221 -5.32 7.77 17.67
CA PHE A 221 -4.14 6.93 17.83
C PHE A 221 -3.12 7.61 18.75
N ASP A 222 -2.59 6.86 19.71
CA ASP A 222 -1.48 7.33 20.54
C ASP A 222 -0.18 7.21 19.73
N THR A 223 0.30 8.32 19.21
CA THR A 223 1.49 8.38 18.34
C THR A 223 2.77 7.89 19.00
N LYS A 224 2.83 7.83 20.33
CA LYS A 224 3.97 7.25 21.07
C LYS A 224 4.13 5.76 20.78
N LEU A 225 3.05 5.07 20.39
CA LEU A 225 3.10 3.65 20.03
C LEU A 225 3.82 3.42 18.69
N ALA A 226 4.02 4.45 17.89
CA ALA A 226 4.80 4.39 16.66
C ALA A 226 6.30 4.64 16.88
N GLU A 227 6.73 5.01 18.10
CA GLU A 227 8.15 5.19 18.40
C GLU A 227 8.90 3.86 18.27
N GLY A 228 9.98 3.84 17.48
CA GLY A 228 10.78 2.65 17.26
C GLY A 228 10.21 1.66 16.24
N VAL A 229 9.11 1.99 15.58
CA VAL A 229 8.65 1.28 14.36
C VAL A 229 9.64 1.57 13.23
N VAL A 230 10.01 0.53 12.50
CA VAL A 230 10.96 0.60 11.38
C VAL A 230 10.22 0.51 10.06
#